data_c9ee8d0a9a59591609839fbf491f0c62
#
_entry.id   c9ee8d0a9a59591609839fbf491f0c62
#
_cell.length_a   1.000
_cell.length_b   1.000
_cell.length_c   1.000
_cell.angle_alpha   90.00
_cell.angle_beta   90.00
_cell.angle_gamma   90.00
#
_symmetry.space_group_name_H-M   'P 1'
#
loop_
_entity.id
_entity.type
_entity.pdbx_description
1 polymer ?
#
loop_
_entity_poly.entity_id
_entity_poly.type
_entity_poly.pdbx_seq_one_letter_code
_entity_poly.pdbx_strand_id
1 'polypeptide(L)'
;GTWKGEQGGAILSHSIHIHDLISMIFGPVSNVFAKLTTRVNNIEVEDCAALSIEMGNGALVTSSITLGAAEDVSRLKICFNNLTVESGGSPDKPYNPAEDEWKFLAREPITQNQVDEVLSSVELTKSWYAGMFDEIGKKLDGFNSDEVTLLDARESLEFVTAVYNSSRKGKNIYLPIGKDNPLYNSWLPD
;
A
#
# COMPACT_ATOMS: atom_id res chain seq x y z
N GLY A 1 -5.83 -18.29 10.88
CA GLY A 1 -6.54 -17.38 10.04
C GLY A 1 -8.04 -17.55 10.06
N THR A 2 -8.71 -16.92 11.01
CA THR A 2 -10.18 -16.88 11.08
C THR A 2 -10.69 -15.46 11.00
N TRP A 3 -11.87 -15.25 10.41
CA TRP A 3 -12.50 -13.92 10.38
C TRP A 3 -12.74 -13.36 11.78
N LYS A 4 -13.06 -14.22 12.74
CA LYS A 4 -13.29 -13.80 14.12
C LYS A 4 -12.01 -13.38 14.85
N GLY A 5 -10.89 -14.02 14.53
CA GLY A 5 -9.61 -13.74 15.17
C GLY A 5 -8.87 -12.56 14.52
N GLU A 6 -8.66 -12.64 13.21
CA GLU A 6 -7.85 -11.68 12.47
C GLU A 6 -8.66 -10.56 11.81
N GLN A 7 -9.97 -10.74 11.65
CA GLN A 7 -10.89 -9.80 10.98
C GLN A 7 -10.62 -9.57 9.48
N GLY A 8 -9.58 -10.14 8.92
CA GLY A 8 -9.19 -10.09 7.52
C GLY A 8 -7.93 -10.89 7.27
N GLY A 9 -7.64 -11.18 6.01
CA GLY A 9 -6.49 -11.96 5.57
C GLY A 9 -5.36 -11.08 5.01
N ALA A 10 -4.80 -11.53 3.89
CA ALA A 10 -3.62 -10.91 3.27
C ALA A 10 -3.78 -9.41 2.96
N ILE A 11 -4.99 -8.96 2.66
CA ILE A 11 -5.26 -7.52 2.39
C ILE A 11 -5.08 -6.68 3.64
N LEU A 12 -5.67 -7.08 4.76
CA LEU A 12 -5.63 -6.31 6.00
C LEU A 12 -4.31 -6.46 6.73
N SER A 13 -3.76 -7.67 6.78
CA SER A 13 -2.62 -7.98 7.63
C SER A 13 -1.25 -7.76 6.99
N HIS A 14 -1.16 -7.75 5.65
CA HIS A 14 0.10 -7.65 4.93
C HIS A 14 0.13 -6.51 3.91
N SER A 15 -0.77 -6.53 2.93
CA SER A 15 -0.67 -5.59 1.81
C SER A 15 -1.12 -4.17 2.14
N ILE A 16 -1.80 -3.96 3.27
CA ILE A 16 -2.23 -2.63 3.72
C ILE A 16 -1.04 -1.64 3.77
N HIS A 17 0.14 -2.08 4.20
CA HIS A 17 1.33 -1.23 4.27
C HIS A 17 1.80 -0.74 2.90
N ILE A 18 1.73 -1.61 1.87
CA ILE A 18 2.11 -1.23 0.50
C ILE A 18 1.03 -0.33 -0.13
N HIS A 19 -0.25 -0.60 0.13
CA HIS A 19 -1.34 0.24 -0.36
C HIS A 19 -1.31 1.63 0.28
N ASP A 20 -0.99 1.72 1.57
CA ASP A 20 -0.80 2.97 2.28
C ASP A 20 0.35 3.80 1.67
N LEU A 21 1.50 3.17 1.43
CA LEU A 21 2.63 3.80 0.74
C LEU A 21 2.25 4.30 -0.67
N ILE A 22 1.47 3.54 -1.43
CA ILE A 22 0.99 3.95 -2.74
C ILE A 22 0.09 5.18 -2.61
N SER A 23 -0.81 5.21 -1.64
CA SER A 23 -1.69 6.35 -1.37
C SER A 23 -0.90 7.59 -0.92
N MET A 24 0.14 7.42 -0.11
CA MET A 24 1.06 8.50 0.27
C MET A 24 1.75 9.12 -0.96
N ILE A 25 2.17 8.30 -1.93
CA ILE A 25 2.90 8.78 -3.12
C ILE A 25 1.96 9.43 -4.15
N PHE A 26 0.78 8.85 -4.40
CA PHE A 26 -0.11 9.21 -5.50
C PHE A 26 -1.39 9.94 -5.07
N GLY A 27 -1.61 10.11 -3.78
CA GLY A 27 -2.86 10.63 -3.24
C GLY A 27 -3.95 9.57 -3.12
N PRO A 28 -5.21 9.97 -2.91
CA PRO A 28 -6.29 9.06 -2.59
C PRO A 28 -6.66 8.14 -3.75
N VAL A 29 -7.13 6.95 -3.41
CA VAL A 29 -7.71 6.01 -4.38
C VAL A 29 -9.07 6.53 -4.88
N SER A 30 -9.28 6.51 -6.19
CA SER A 30 -10.56 6.82 -6.84
C SER A 30 -11.51 5.62 -6.89
N ASN A 31 -11.00 4.48 -7.35
CA ASN A 31 -11.79 3.25 -7.39
C ASN A 31 -10.90 2.00 -7.39
N VAL A 32 -11.51 0.87 -7.03
CA VAL A 32 -10.84 -0.44 -7.02
C VAL A 32 -11.75 -1.54 -7.56
N PHE A 33 -11.16 -2.42 -8.40
CA PHE A 33 -11.70 -3.73 -8.71
C PHE A 33 -10.80 -4.80 -8.11
N ALA A 34 -11.40 -5.73 -7.36
CA ALA A 34 -10.65 -6.76 -6.64
C ALA A 34 -11.25 -8.16 -6.79
N LYS A 35 -10.37 -9.17 -6.76
CA LYS A 35 -10.70 -10.58 -6.56
C LYS A 35 -9.89 -11.12 -5.40
N LEU A 36 -10.58 -11.67 -4.42
CA LEU A 36 -10.00 -12.29 -3.23
C LEU A 36 -10.38 -13.77 -3.19
N THR A 37 -9.49 -14.59 -2.70
CA THR A 37 -9.74 -16.02 -2.54
C THR A 37 -8.83 -16.63 -1.49
N THR A 38 -9.26 -17.74 -0.89
CA THR A 38 -8.43 -18.61 -0.07
C THR A 38 -8.08 -19.84 -0.89
N ARG A 39 -6.81 -20.02 -1.24
CA ARG A 39 -6.37 -21.05 -2.19
C ARG A 39 -5.23 -21.93 -1.70
N VAL A 40 -4.39 -21.40 -0.84
CA VAL A 40 -3.09 -22.02 -0.52
C VAL A 40 -3.09 -22.58 0.89
N ASN A 41 -3.57 -21.80 1.85
CA ASN A 41 -3.54 -22.16 3.25
C ASN A 41 -4.90 -22.68 3.73
N ASN A 42 -4.90 -23.51 4.75
CA ASN A 42 -6.14 -23.98 5.38
C ASN A 42 -6.63 -22.97 6.43
N ILE A 43 -7.12 -21.83 5.93
CA ILE A 43 -7.61 -20.69 6.73
C ILE A 43 -8.95 -20.21 6.18
N GLU A 44 -9.70 -19.43 6.96
CA GLU A 44 -10.99 -18.86 6.56
C GLU A 44 -10.86 -17.56 5.77
N VAL A 45 -9.87 -16.72 6.14
CA VAL A 45 -9.64 -15.44 5.49
C VAL A 45 -8.90 -15.60 4.17
N GLU A 46 -8.89 -14.58 3.34
CA GLU A 46 -8.20 -14.63 2.05
C GLU A 46 -6.68 -14.68 2.22
N ASP A 47 -6.03 -15.49 1.39
CA ASP A 47 -4.58 -15.60 1.27
C ASP A 47 -4.05 -15.24 -0.11
N CYS A 48 -4.96 -14.96 -1.05
CA CYS A 48 -4.64 -14.53 -2.40
C CYS A 48 -5.54 -13.38 -2.84
N ALA A 49 -4.95 -12.41 -3.53
CA ALA A 49 -5.68 -11.27 -4.08
C ALA A 49 -5.10 -10.79 -5.40
N ALA A 50 -5.97 -10.25 -6.25
CA ALA A 50 -5.60 -9.50 -7.45
C ALA A 50 -6.45 -8.23 -7.51
N LEU A 51 -5.78 -7.06 -7.65
CA LEU A 51 -6.42 -5.76 -7.63
C LEU A 51 -6.05 -4.95 -8.87
N SER A 52 -7.02 -4.18 -9.36
CA SER A 52 -6.84 -3.07 -10.30
C SER A 52 -7.36 -1.81 -9.63
N ILE A 53 -6.50 -0.79 -9.51
CA ILE A 53 -6.79 0.42 -8.74
C ILE A 53 -6.55 1.64 -9.63
N GLU A 54 -7.43 2.62 -9.55
CA GLU A 54 -7.25 3.94 -10.14
C GLU A 54 -7.11 4.97 -9.02
N MET A 55 -6.06 5.78 -9.09
CA MET A 55 -5.80 6.85 -8.14
C MET A 55 -6.55 8.12 -8.55
N GLY A 56 -6.79 9.03 -7.62
CA GLY A 56 -7.48 10.30 -7.89
C GLY A 56 -6.78 11.19 -8.93
N ASN A 57 -5.48 11.05 -9.11
CA ASN A 57 -4.69 11.74 -10.14
C ASN A 57 -4.64 11.01 -11.50
N GLY A 58 -5.35 9.88 -11.63
CA GLY A 58 -5.41 9.07 -12.85
C GLY A 58 -4.29 8.01 -12.98
N ALA A 59 -3.40 7.86 -12.01
CA ALA A 59 -2.43 6.78 -12.02
C ALA A 59 -3.12 5.41 -11.88
N LEU A 60 -2.59 4.41 -12.57
CA LEU A 60 -3.12 3.04 -12.54
C LEU A 60 -2.15 2.14 -11.77
N VAL A 61 -2.73 1.32 -10.89
CA VAL A 61 -1.99 0.37 -10.06
C VAL A 61 -2.55 -1.03 -10.25
N THR A 62 -1.67 -2.01 -10.39
CA THR A 62 -1.99 -3.43 -10.29
C THR A 62 -1.29 -4.03 -9.09
N SER A 63 -2.02 -4.81 -8.31
CA SER A 63 -1.48 -5.49 -7.13
C SER A 63 -1.82 -6.98 -7.18
N SER A 64 -0.83 -7.82 -6.95
CA SER A 64 -0.98 -9.27 -6.85
C SER A 64 -0.37 -9.75 -5.54
N ILE A 65 -1.15 -10.44 -4.73
CA ILE A 65 -0.80 -10.84 -3.37
C ILE A 65 -1.04 -12.33 -3.22
N THR A 66 -0.11 -13.04 -2.62
CA THR A 66 -0.27 -14.42 -2.20
C THR A 66 0.55 -14.71 -0.94
N LEU A 67 -0.03 -15.43 0.00
CA LEU A 67 0.68 -16.00 1.15
C LEU A 67 1.12 -17.46 0.88
N GLY A 68 1.19 -17.85 -0.38
CA GLY A 68 1.56 -19.21 -0.80
C GLY A 68 2.78 -19.26 -1.71
N ALA A 69 3.58 -18.20 -1.75
CA ALA A 69 4.85 -18.21 -2.44
C ALA A 69 5.86 -19.13 -1.72
N ALA A 70 6.81 -19.70 -2.46
CA ALA A 70 7.87 -20.53 -1.88
C ALA A 70 8.88 -19.70 -1.07
N GLU A 71 8.94 -18.40 -1.32
CA GLU A 71 9.80 -17.43 -0.66
C GLU A 71 8.99 -16.18 -0.35
N ASP A 72 9.27 -15.55 0.79
CA ASP A 72 8.68 -14.25 1.13
C ASP A 72 9.36 -13.16 0.31
N VAL A 73 8.63 -12.64 -0.66
CA VAL A 73 9.14 -11.59 -1.56
C VAL A 73 8.08 -10.54 -1.79
N SER A 74 8.43 -9.30 -1.51
CA SER A 74 7.64 -8.14 -1.93
C SER A 74 8.40 -7.35 -3.01
N ARG A 75 7.67 -6.75 -3.95
CA ARG A 75 8.22 -5.90 -5.01
C ARG A 75 7.30 -4.73 -5.25
N LEU A 76 7.89 -3.56 -5.38
CA LEU A 76 7.17 -2.37 -5.81
C LEU A 76 7.92 -1.72 -6.97
N LYS A 77 7.20 -1.48 -8.07
CA LYS A 77 7.71 -0.76 -9.22
C LYS A 77 6.78 0.40 -9.53
N ILE A 78 7.34 1.59 -9.62
CA ILE A 78 6.64 2.82 -9.94
C ILE A 78 7.23 3.41 -11.22
N CYS A 79 6.37 3.68 -12.21
CA CYS A 79 6.77 4.30 -13.47
C CYS A 79 6.18 5.71 -13.55
N PHE A 80 7.06 6.71 -13.45
CA PHE A 80 6.76 8.10 -13.77
C PHE A 80 7.11 8.42 -15.23
N ASN A 81 6.83 9.61 -15.69
CA ASN A 81 7.12 10.01 -17.08
C ASN A 81 8.59 9.83 -17.47
N ASN A 82 9.50 10.23 -16.58
CA ASN A 82 10.93 10.26 -16.85
C ASN A 82 11.77 9.50 -15.82
N LEU A 83 11.12 8.75 -14.93
CA LEU A 83 11.78 8.02 -13.87
C LEU A 83 11.05 6.69 -13.61
N THR A 84 11.80 5.62 -13.45
CA THR A 84 11.30 4.36 -12.88
C THR A 84 11.96 4.15 -11.54
N VAL A 85 11.14 3.82 -10.54
CA VAL A 85 11.60 3.53 -9.18
C VAL A 85 11.20 2.10 -8.84
N GLU A 86 12.15 1.33 -8.34
CA GLU A 86 11.92 -0.08 -7.99
C GLU A 86 12.52 -0.39 -6.62
N SER A 87 11.80 -1.17 -5.83
CA SER A 87 12.31 -1.74 -4.58
C SER A 87 11.79 -3.16 -4.41
N GLY A 88 12.63 -4.02 -3.83
CA GLY A 88 12.27 -5.37 -3.48
C GLY A 88 12.73 -6.46 -4.44
N GLY A 89 12.35 -7.67 -4.10
CA GLY A 89 12.69 -8.88 -4.84
C GLY A 89 13.79 -9.70 -4.18
N SER A 90 14.30 -9.31 -3.02
CA SER A 90 15.25 -10.11 -2.25
C SER A 90 14.52 -10.93 -1.19
N PRO A 91 14.66 -12.26 -1.18
CA PRO A 91 14.11 -13.11 -0.12
C PRO A 91 14.72 -12.84 1.26
N ASP A 92 15.95 -12.34 1.29
CA ASP A 92 16.64 -11.99 2.54
C ASP A 92 16.07 -10.72 3.19
N LYS A 93 15.28 -9.95 2.43
CA LYS A 93 14.64 -8.70 2.85
C LYS A 93 13.17 -8.69 2.44
N PRO A 94 12.32 -9.51 3.07
CA PRO A 94 10.93 -9.69 2.63
C PRO A 94 10.03 -8.47 2.90
N TYR A 95 10.40 -7.61 3.86
CA TYR A 95 9.59 -6.46 4.27
C TYR A 95 9.86 -5.22 3.40
N ASN A 96 9.57 -5.35 2.13
CA ASN A 96 9.71 -4.28 1.15
C ASN A 96 8.46 -3.41 1.05
N PRO A 97 8.65 -2.13 0.69
CA PRO A 97 9.93 -1.48 0.35
C PRO A 97 10.73 -0.93 1.55
N ALA A 98 10.37 -1.29 2.78
CA ALA A 98 10.96 -0.72 3.99
C ALA A 98 12.43 -1.13 4.25
N GLU A 99 12.83 -2.33 3.80
CA GLU A 99 14.15 -2.90 4.11
C GLU A 99 15.10 -2.95 2.91
N ASP A 100 14.58 -3.10 1.71
CA ASP A 100 15.42 -3.23 0.51
C ASP A 100 15.74 -1.88 -0.11
N GLU A 101 16.82 -1.82 -0.85
CA GLU A 101 17.27 -0.60 -1.49
C GLU A 101 16.32 -0.19 -2.62
N TRP A 102 16.14 1.11 -2.77
CA TRP A 102 15.46 1.70 -3.90
C TRP A 102 16.41 1.91 -5.07
N LYS A 103 16.00 1.49 -6.26
CA LYS A 103 16.67 1.76 -7.53
C LYS A 103 15.92 2.82 -8.28
N PHE A 104 16.63 3.83 -8.75
CA PHE A 104 16.11 4.96 -9.50
C PHE A 104 16.71 4.94 -10.89
N LEU A 105 15.89 4.74 -11.90
CA LEU A 105 16.30 4.60 -13.29
C LEU A 105 15.76 5.76 -14.11
N ALA A 106 16.66 6.60 -14.60
CA ALA A 106 16.30 7.75 -15.43
C ALA A 106 15.78 7.30 -16.81
N ARG A 107 14.86 8.09 -17.37
CA ARG A 107 14.40 8.01 -18.74
C ARG A 107 14.51 9.38 -19.39
N GLU A 108 14.95 9.43 -20.63
CA GLU A 108 15.04 10.67 -21.40
C GLU A 108 13.74 11.51 -21.31
N PRO A 109 13.87 12.85 -21.21
CA PRO A 109 15.10 13.65 -21.34
C PRO A 109 15.95 13.77 -20.08
N ILE A 110 15.56 13.14 -18.97
CA ILE A 110 16.32 13.17 -17.71
C ILE A 110 17.47 12.17 -17.79
N THR A 111 18.65 12.58 -17.35
CA THR A 111 19.84 11.71 -17.30
C THR A 111 20.01 11.07 -15.93
N GLN A 112 20.71 9.94 -15.86
CA GLN A 112 21.01 9.28 -14.60
C GLN A 112 21.81 10.20 -13.65
N ASN A 113 22.75 10.98 -14.17
CA ASN A 113 23.52 11.93 -13.35
C ASN A 113 22.63 12.95 -12.64
N GLN A 114 21.59 13.45 -13.30
CA GLN A 114 20.64 14.38 -12.66
C GLN A 114 19.86 13.70 -11.53
N VAL A 115 19.48 12.43 -11.70
CA VAL A 115 18.85 11.65 -10.64
C VAL A 115 19.80 11.44 -9.47
N ASP A 116 21.04 11.05 -9.76
CA ASP A 116 22.06 10.78 -8.74
C ASP A 116 22.44 12.04 -7.95
N GLU A 117 22.47 13.20 -8.61
CA GLU A 117 22.66 14.50 -7.95
C GLU A 117 21.54 14.79 -6.94
N VAL A 118 20.27 14.61 -7.34
CA VAL A 118 19.13 14.79 -6.44
C VAL A 118 19.22 13.83 -5.25
N LEU A 119 19.46 12.56 -5.51
CA LEU A 119 19.56 11.54 -4.45
C LEU A 119 20.68 11.85 -3.46
N SER A 120 21.82 12.36 -3.93
CA SER A 120 22.95 12.75 -3.07
C SER A 120 22.66 13.96 -2.19
N SER A 121 21.67 14.77 -2.56
CA SER A 121 21.25 15.95 -1.78
C SER A 121 20.16 15.67 -0.75
N VAL A 122 19.56 14.48 -0.77
CA VAL A 122 18.49 14.10 0.16
C VAL A 122 19.10 13.77 1.53
N GLU A 123 18.68 14.47 2.56
CA GLU A 123 18.98 14.11 3.93
C GLU A 123 18.16 12.88 4.34
N LEU A 124 18.86 11.83 4.75
CA LEU A 124 18.20 10.62 5.24
C LEU A 124 17.64 10.87 6.65
N THR A 125 16.35 10.68 6.81
CA THR A 125 15.69 10.68 8.12
C THR A 125 15.90 9.34 8.82
N LYS A 126 15.64 9.30 10.13
CA LYS A 126 15.63 8.03 10.85
C LYS A 126 14.53 7.14 10.27
N SER A 127 14.81 5.85 10.15
CA SER A 127 13.87 4.85 9.69
C SER A 127 13.01 4.29 10.82
N TRP A 128 11.91 3.62 10.47
CA TRP A 128 11.03 2.91 11.38
C TRP A 128 10.40 3.80 12.47
N TYR A 129 10.14 3.22 13.62
CA TYR A 129 9.55 3.92 14.77
C TYR A 129 10.34 5.14 15.22
N ALA A 130 11.67 5.15 15.05
CA ALA A 130 12.48 6.31 15.41
C ALA A 130 12.14 7.54 14.56
N GLY A 131 11.95 7.36 13.24
CA GLY A 131 11.49 8.42 12.35
C GLY A 131 10.06 8.86 12.67
N MET A 132 9.16 7.91 12.90
CA MET A 132 7.78 8.20 13.28
C MET A 132 7.71 9.05 14.57
N PHE A 133 8.47 8.70 15.61
CA PHE A 133 8.50 9.48 16.85
C PHE A 133 9.13 10.86 16.68
N ASP A 134 10.12 11.01 15.79
CA ASP A 134 10.67 12.32 15.47
C ASP A 134 9.62 13.22 14.81
N GLU A 135 8.82 12.72 13.87
CA GLU A 135 7.74 13.47 13.23
C GLU A 135 6.63 13.86 14.22
N ILE A 136 6.22 12.92 15.09
CA ILE A 136 5.28 13.22 16.19
C ILE A 136 5.85 14.31 17.11
N GLY A 137 7.14 14.23 17.47
CA GLY A 137 7.81 15.25 18.29
C GLY A 137 7.77 16.63 17.63
N LYS A 138 8.10 16.74 16.34
CA LYS A 138 8.00 17.99 15.57
C LYS A 138 6.59 18.57 15.63
N LYS A 139 5.57 17.73 15.47
CA LYS A 139 4.16 18.16 15.53
C LYS A 139 3.79 18.71 16.90
N LEU A 140 4.19 18.04 17.97
CA LEU A 140 3.92 18.48 19.34
C LEU A 140 4.61 19.82 19.66
N ASP A 141 5.77 20.07 19.06
CA ASP A 141 6.52 21.32 19.18
C ASP A 141 6.00 22.44 18.23
N GLY A 142 4.95 22.16 17.44
CA GLY A 142 4.31 23.13 16.55
C GLY A 142 5.01 23.34 15.20
N PHE A 143 5.92 22.44 14.81
CA PHE A 143 6.56 22.44 13.49
C PHE A 143 5.72 21.69 12.46
N ASN A 144 5.99 21.94 11.19
CA ASN A 144 5.49 21.11 10.10
C ASN A 144 6.12 19.72 10.21
N SER A 145 5.32 18.70 10.02
CA SER A 145 5.72 17.29 10.14
C SER A 145 4.85 16.41 9.25
N ASP A 146 5.40 15.24 8.91
CA ASP A 146 4.75 14.22 8.09
C ASP A 146 4.25 13.04 8.95
N GLU A 147 3.75 13.35 10.15
CA GLU A 147 3.20 12.34 11.05
C GLU A 147 1.96 11.67 10.46
N VAL A 148 1.85 10.35 10.64
CA VAL A 148 0.64 9.59 10.30
C VAL A 148 -0.50 9.98 11.23
N THR A 149 -1.65 10.31 10.65
CA THR A 149 -2.83 10.79 11.36
C THR A 149 -3.95 9.75 11.40
N LEU A 150 -5.01 10.05 12.18
CA LEU A 150 -6.23 9.23 12.17
C LEU A 150 -6.97 9.29 10.82
N LEU A 151 -6.73 10.33 10.01
CA LEU A 151 -7.29 10.43 8.67
C LEU A 151 -6.63 9.39 7.75
N ASP A 152 -5.32 9.27 7.79
CA ASP A 152 -4.57 8.30 6.99
C ASP A 152 -4.98 6.87 7.37
N ALA A 153 -5.09 6.58 8.66
CA ALA A 153 -5.59 5.29 9.15
C ALA A 153 -7.02 5.00 8.68
N ARG A 154 -7.91 6.01 8.67
CA ARG A 154 -9.27 5.88 8.15
C ARG A 154 -9.28 5.58 6.66
N GLU A 155 -8.46 6.28 5.87
CA GLU A 155 -8.35 6.07 4.42
C GLU A 155 -7.85 4.66 4.08
N SER A 156 -6.87 4.16 4.82
CA SER A 156 -6.37 2.78 4.67
C SER A 156 -7.46 1.75 4.97
N LEU A 157 -8.25 1.92 6.04
CA LEU A 157 -9.38 1.04 6.37
C LEU A 157 -10.53 1.16 5.37
N GLU A 158 -10.78 2.36 4.85
CA GLU A 158 -11.77 2.62 3.81
C GLU A 158 -11.40 1.87 2.51
N PHE A 159 -10.14 1.92 2.12
CA PHE A 159 -9.65 1.17 0.97
C PHE A 159 -9.81 -0.35 1.16
N VAL A 160 -9.41 -0.90 2.31
CA VAL A 160 -9.63 -2.33 2.64
C VAL A 160 -11.11 -2.70 2.55
N THR A 161 -12.01 -1.86 3.07
CA THR A 161 -13.45 -2.05 2.98
C THR A 161 -13.92 -2.09 1.52
N ALA A 162 -13.43 -1.17 0.68
CA ALA A 162 -13.75 -1.13 -0.74
C ALA A 162 -13.25 -2.39 -1.48
N VAL A 163 -12.08 -2.90 -1.15
CA VAL A 163 -11.52 -4.14 -1.70
C VAL A 163 -12.42 -5.34 -1.38
N TYR A 164 -12.84 -5.53 -0.13
CA TYR A 164 -13.78 -6.59 0.24
C TYR A 164 -15.13 -6.45 -0.46
N ASN A 165 -15.65 -5.22 -0.52
CA ASN A 165 -16.92 -4.96 -1.20
C ASN A 165 -16.82 -5.26 -2.71
N SER A 166 -15.73 -4.86 -3.36
CA SER A 166 -15.47 -5.13 -4.77
C SER A 166 -15.43 -6.63 -5.05
N SER A 167 -14.68 -7.37 -4.27
CA SER A 167 -14.55 -8.81 -4.43
C SER A 167 -15.89 -9.55 -4.27
N ARG A 168 -16.69 -9.16 -3.28
CA ARG A 168 -18.01 -9.77 -3.02
C ARG A 168 -19.03 -9.44 -4.09
N LYS A 169 -19.04 -8.20 -4.60
CA LYS A 169 -19.99 -7.74 -5.63
C LYS A 169 -19.53 -8.00 -7.06
N GLY A 170 -18.25 -8.31 -7.28
CA GLY A 170 -17.67 -8.50 -8.60
C GLY A 170 -17.70 -7.23 -9.48
N LYS A 171 -17.58 -6.05 -8.88
CA LYS A 171 -17.61 -4.76 -9.58
C LYS A 171 -16.67 -3.73 -8.95
N ASN A 172 -16.39 -2.66 -9.72
CA ASN A 172 -15.67 -1.50 -9.19
C ASN A 172 -16.41 -0.88 -8.01
N ILE A 173 -15.63 -0.48 -7.00
CA ILE A 173 -16.11 0.34 -5.88
C ILE A 173 -15.38 1.66 -5.93
N TYR A 174 -16.13 2.74 -5.93
CA TYR A 174 -15.62 4.10 -5.90
C TYR A 174 -15.42 4.56 -4.45
N LEU A 175 -14.39 5.36 -4.24
CA LEU A 175 -14.09 5.98 -2.96
C LEU A 175 -14.30 7.52 -3.08
N PRO A 176 -14.61 8.19 -1.96
CA PRO A 176 -14.85 7.63 -0.64
C PRO A 176 -16.16 6.82 -0.55
N ILE A 177 -16.18 5.82 0.33
CA ILE A 177 -17.41 5.05 0.59
C ILE A 177 -18.33 5.80 1.56
N GLY A 178 -19.62 5.83 1.25
CA GLY A 178 -20.65 6.42 2.12
C GLY A 178 -21.13 5.47 3.21
N LYS A 179 -21.90 6.01 4.16
CA LYS A 179 -22.54 5.24 5.24
C LYS A 179 -23.57 4.22 4.74
N ASP A 180 -24.03 4.38 3.51
CA ASP A 180 -24.91 3.47 2.81
C ASP A 180 -24.20 2.22 2.27
N ASN A 181 -22.87 2.20 2.31
CA ASN A 181 -22.11 1.01 1.93
C ASN A 181 -22.42 -0.12 2.91
N PRO A 182 -22.82 -1.33 2.44
CA PRO A 182 -23.21 -2.43 3.32
C PRO A 182 -22.07 -2.91 4.25
N LEU A 183 -20.82 -2.64 3.88
CA LEU A 183 -19.65 -3.00 4.69
C LEU A 183 -19.10 -1.82 5.51
N TYR A 184 -19.83 -0.70 5.60
CA TYR A 184 -19.38 0.48 6.34
C TYR A 184 -19.11 0.19 7.83
N ASN A 185 -19.95 -0.62 8.45
CA ASN A 185 -19.83 -0.95 9.88
C ASN A 185 -18.99 -2.21 10.14
N SER A 186 -18.91 -3.10 9.18
CA SER A 186 -18.14 -4.34 9.29
C SER A 186 -18.05 -5.03 7.92
N TRP A 187 -16.90 -5.60 7.60
CA TRP A 187 -16.72 -6.49 6.46
C TRP A 187 -16.69 -7.98 6.85
N LEU A 188 -16.89 -8.29 8.13
CA LEU A 188 -16.97 -9.67 8.57
C LEU A 188 -18.12 -10.39 7.84
N PRO A 189 -17.96 -11.69 7.51
CA PRO A 189 -19.07 -12.51 7.03
C PRO A 189 -20.16 -12.62 8.09
N ASP A 190 -21.42 -12.76 7.63
CA ASP A 190 -22.57 -13.01 8.50
C ASP A 190 -22.46 -14.38 9.21
#